data_3e3b87916c597ac85f1804b8137e38c7
#
_entry.id   3e3b87916c597ac85f1804b8137e38c7
#
_cell.length_a   1.000
_cell.length_b   1.000
_cell.length_c   1.000
_cell.angle_alpha   90.00
_cell.angle_beta   90.00
_cell.angle_gamma   90.00
#
_symmetry.space_group_name_H-M   'P 1'
#
loop_
_entity.id
_entity.type
_entity.pdbx_description
1 polymer ?
#
loop_
_entity_poly.entity_id
_entity_poly.type
_entity_poly.pdbx_seq_one_letter_code
_entity_poly.pdbx_strand_id
1 'polypeptide(L)'
;MKIDLKNGTPASEEAVSAFESKMGLRLSDFFRAFLLSWDGAKPMGNVFKIDAKIDFAVQRFIPLAEITRQRQYMENIPDRAYPVALAEGGNYVFLDESKAGAVFYWDHDEPTNIRQIATNFGEFLDLLETVDLKKDDFADYKVKRVWVDPEFLKKLQK
;
A
#
# COMPACT_ATOMS: atom_id res chain seq x y z
N MET A 1 -8.21 9.91 -11.87
CA MET A 1 -7.08 9.50 -11.02
C MET A 1 -6.13 10.68 -10.91
N LYS A 2 -5.93 11.21 -9.72
CA LYS A 2 -5.07 12.39 -9.44
C LYS A 2 -3.64 12.02 -9.02
N ILE A 3 -3.34 10.73 -8.94
CA ILE A 3 -2.08 10.23 -8.42
C ILE A 3 -1.07 9.97 -9.53
N ASP A 4 0.17 10.39 -9.33
CA ASP A 4 1.30 10.02 -10.18
C ASP A 4 1.86 8.67 -9.75
N LEU A 5 2.04 7.76 -10.70
CA LEU A 5 2.54 6.40 -10.50
C LEU A 5 3.88 6.21 -11.21
N LYS A 6 4.78 5.45 -10.59
CA LYS A 6 6.09 5.08 -11.15
C LYS A 6 6.31 3.58 -11.14
N ASN A 7 7.14 3.12 -12.07
CA ASN A 7 7.67 1.75 -12.11
C ASN A 7 6.59 0.64 -12.22
N GLY A 8 5.39 0.96 -12.69
CA GLY A 8 4.37 -0.04 -12.98
C GLY A 8 4.65 -0.73 -14.32
N THR A 9 4.31 -2.01 -14.42
CA THR A 9 4.37 -2.77 -15.67
C THR A 9 2.97 -3.34 -15.91
N PRO A 10 2.32 -3.04 -17.06
CA PRO A 10 0.99 -3.58 -17.34
C PRO A 10 0.96 -5.11 -17.25
N ALA A 11 0.00 -5.63 -16.49
CA ALA A 11 -0.31 -7.06 -16.53
C ALA A 11 -1.02 -7.42 -17.83
N SER A 12 -0.87 -8.65 -18.30
CA SER A 12 -1.65 -9.11 -19.47
C SER A 12 -3.07 -9.52 -19.07
N GLU A 13 -3.99 -9.47 -20.03
CA GLU A 13 -5.36 -9.97 -19.85
C GLU A 13 -5.39 -11.45 -19.46
N GLU A 14 -4.49 -12.26 -20.00
CA GLU A 14 -4.36 -13.67 -19.69
C GLU A 14 -3.92 -13.87 -18.22
N ALA A 15 -2.97 -13.07 -17.73
CA ALA A 15 -2.51 -13.14 -16.35
C ALA A 15 -3.60 -12.74 -15.37
N VAL A 16 -4.36 -11.69 -15.67
CA VAL A 16 -5.51 -11.24 -14.86
C VAL A 16 -6.59 -12.33 -14.84
N SER A 17 -6.97 -12.87 -16.00
CA SER A 17 -7.99 -13.93 -16.10
C SER A 17 -7.55 -15.23 -15.38
N ALA A 18 -6.27 -15.58 -15.44
CA ALA A 18 -5.72 -16.73 -14.72
C ALA A 18 -5.79 -16.51 -13.20
N PHE A 19 -5.52 -15.31 -12.72
CA PHE A 19 -5.65 -14.95 -11.31
C PHE A 19 -7.11 -15.04 -10.85
N GLU A 20 -8.05 -14.46 -11.59
CA GLU A 20 -9.50 -14.53 -11.32
C GLU A 20 -9.97 -15.98 -11.22
N SER A 21 -9.58 -16.83 -12.17
CA SER A 21 -9.91 -18.26 -12.19
C SER A 21 -9.33 -19.00 -10.99
N LYS A 22 -8.07 -18.73 -10.65
CA LYS A 22 -7.38 -19.34 -9.50
C LYS A 22 -8.02 -18.95 -8.17
N MET A 23 -8.43 -17.72 -8.04
CA MET A 23 -9.08 -17.18 -6.82
C MET A 23 -10.58 -17.50 -6.76
N GLY A 24 -11.19 -17.97 -7.87
CA GLY A 24 -12.62 -18.22 -7.96
C GLY A 24 -13.47 -16.95 -7.79
N LEU A 25 -12.97 -15.81 -8.25
CA LEU A 25 -13.64 -14.51 -8.16
C LEU A 25 -13.43 -13.69 -9.43
N ARG A 26 -14.19 -12.63 -9.57
CA ARG A 26 -13.96 -11.59 -10.56
C ARG A 26 -13.46 -10.34 -9.84
N LEU A 27 -12.41 -9.73 -10.38
CA LEU A 27 -11.88 -8.47 -9.89
C LEU A 27 -12.86 -7.32 -10.17
N SER A 28 -12.94 -6.37 -9.23
CA SER A 28 -13.64 -5.11 -9.45
C SER A 28 -13.03 -4.36 -10.64
N ASP A 29 -13.88 -3.66 -11.40
CA ASP A 29 -13.48 -3.03 -12.67
C ASP A 29 -12.33 -2.04 -12.48
N PHE A 30 -12.33 -1.25 -11.40
CA PHE A 30 -11.26 -0.29 -11.11
C PHE A 30 -9.91 -0.97 -10.87
N PHE A 31 -9.88 -2.03 -10.08
CA PHE A 31 -8.62 -2.72 -9.78
C PHE A 31 -8.12 -3.49 -11.01
N ARG A 32 -9.03 -4.12 -11.76
CA ARG A 32 -8.68 -4.78 -13.01
C ARG A 32 -8.04 -3.82 -14.02
N ALA A 33 -8.64 -2.65 -14.23
CA ALA A 33 -8.09 -1.62 -15.10
C ALA A 33 -6.73 -1.09 -14.60
N PHE A 34 -6.55 -0.98 -13.28
CA PHE A 34 -5.28 -0.61 -12.68
C PHE A 34 -4.18 -1.63 -12.99
N LEU A 35 -4.43 -2.93 -12.80
CA LEU A 35 -3.47 -3.99 -13.11
C LEU A 35 -3.04 -3.98 -14.59
N LEU A 36 -3.98 -3.79 -15.50
CA LEU A 36 -3.72 -3.73 -16.95
C LEU A 36 -2.90 -2.51 -17.38
N SER A 37 -2.70 -1.54 -16.51
CA SER A 37 -1.98 -0.30 -16.82
C SER A 37 -0.76 -0.07 -15.92
N TRP A 38 -0.83 -0.47 -14.63
CA TRP A 38 0.09 -0.02 -13.59
C TRP A 38 0.46 -1.11 -12.56
N ASP A 39 0.44 -2.38 -12.94
CA ASP A 39 0.74 -3.49 -12.03
C ASP A 39 2.09 -3.29 -11.32
N GLY A 40 2.09 -3.42 -9.99
CA GLY A 40 3.27 -3.25 -9.14
C GLY A 40 3.81 -1.82 -9.02
N ALA A 41 3.08 -0.82 -9.49
CA ALA A 41 3.52 0.58 -9.42
C ALA A 41 3.76 1.08 -7.99
N LYS A 42 4.53 2.18 -7.89
CA LYS A 42 4.70 2.96 -6.66
C LYS A 42 3.98 4.29 -6.78
N PRO A 43 3.14 4.67 -5.81
CA PRO A 43 2.52 5.98 -5.80
C PRO A 43 3.53 7.05 -5.40
N MET A 44 3.44 8.22 -6.05
CA MET A 44 4.27 9.39 -5.71
C MET A 44 3.66 10.17 -4.54
N GLY A 45 2.34 10.34 -4.52
CA GLY A 45 1.59 10.69 -3.32
C GLY A 45 1.16 9.38 -2.68
N ASN A 46 1.68 9.08 -1.50
CA ASN A 46 1.57 7.74 -0.93
C ASN A 46 0.93 7.70 0.46
N VAL A 47 0.54 8.85 1.00
CA VAL A 47 -0.05 8.94 2.34
C VAL A 47 -1.56 8.97 2.25
N PHE A 48 -2.21 8.23 3.13
CA PHE A 48 -3.66 8.24 3.35
C PHE A 48 -3.98 8.27 4.84
N LYS A 49 -5.18 8.75 5.15
CA LYS A 49 -5.67 8.87 6.53
C LYS A 49 -6.73 7.82 6.80
N ILE A 50 -6.61 7.12 7.91
CA ILE A 50 -7.65 6.21 8.40
C ILE A 50 -8.60 6.96 9.32
N ASP A 51 -8.04 7.79 10.20
CA ASP A 51 -8.76 8.71 11.07
C ASP A 51 -8.10 10.09 10.92
N ALA A 52 -8.78 11.15 11.34
CA ALA A 52 -8.27 12.52 11.24
C ALA A 52 -6.89 12.78 11.89
N LYS A 53 -6.35 11.79 12.60
CA LYS A 53 -5.12 11.91 13.41
C LYS A 53 -3.99 10.95 13.00
N ILE A 54 -4.24 9.95 12.15
CA ILE A 54 -3.25 8.91 11.86
C ILE A 54 -3.06 8.82 10.35
N ASP A 55 -1.85 9.12 9.92
CA ASP A 55 -1.41 9.02 8.55
C ASP A 55 -0.69 7.67 8.34
N PHE A 56 -0.98 6.98 7.25
CA PHE A 56 -0.29 5.78 6.83
C PHE A 56 0.26 5.96 5.43
N ALA A 57 1.36 5.29 5.13
CA ALA A 57 1.99 5.38 3.81
C ALA A 57 1.93 4.05 3.06
N VAL A 58 1.54 4.11 1.78
CA VAL A 58 1.69 3.02 0.83
C VAL A 58 3.13 2.97 0.35
N GLN A 59 3.80 1.85 0.54
CA GLN A 59 5.16 1.66 0.04
C GLN A 59 5.17 1.33 -1.46
N ARG A 60 4.29 0.44 -1.88
CA ARG A 60 4.07 0.03 -3.27
C ARG A 60 2.75 -0.72 -3.43
N PHE A 61 2.22 -0.71 -4.62
CA PHE A 61 1.18 -1.67 -5.01
C PHE A 61 1.81 -3.06 -5.21
N ILE A 62 1.06 -4.09 -4.85
CA ILE A 62 1.52 -5.47 -4.94
C ILE A 62 1.32 -5.95 -6.38
N PRO A 63 2.39 -6.44 -7.05
CA PRO A 63 2.24 -7.03 -8.38
C PRO A 63 1.29 -8.22 -8.37
N LEU A 64 0.48 -8.38 -9.41
CA LEU A 64 -0.48 -9.47 -9.57
C LEU A 64 0.13 -10.84 -9.25
N ALA A 65 1.35 -11.09 -9.72
CA ALA A 65 2.08 -12.34 -9.48
C ALA A 65 2.42 -12.59 -8.02
N GLU A 66 2.44 -11.56 -7.18
CA GLU A 66 2.78 -11.65 -5.75
C GLU A 66 1.55 -11.74 -4.84
N ILE A 67 0.36 -11.33 -5.28
CA ILE A 67 -0.84 -11.21 -4.45
C ILE A 67 -1.13 -12.48 -3.66
N THR A 68 -1.12 -13.64 -4.31
CA THR A 68 -1.42 -14.93 -3.64
C THR A 68 -0.41 -15.25 -2.54
N ARG A 69 0.88 -14.93 -2.76
CA ARG A 69 1.93 -15.13 -1.77
C ARG A 69 1.78 -14.16 -0.60
N GLN A 70 1.54 -12.88 -0.88
CA GLN A 70 1.37 -11.86 0.15
C GLN A 70 0.16 -12.12 1.04
N ARG A 71 -0.93 -12.64 0.45
CA ARG A 71 -2.13 -13.01 1.20
C ARG A 71 -1.87 -14.02 2.32
N GLN A 72 -0.88 -14.88 2.18
CA GLN A 72 -0.53 -15.89 3.19
C GLN A 72 -0.01 -15.30 4.50
N TYR A 73 0.44 -14.04 4.49
CA TYR A 73 0.91 -13.33 5.69
C TYR A 73 -0.21 -12.61 6.44
N MET A 74 -1.44 -12.61 5.89
CA MET A 74 -2.57 -11.91 6.48
C MET A 74 -3.50 -12.90 7.16
N GLU A 75 -3.85 -12.60 8.40
CA GLU A 75 -4.82 -13.36 9.18
C GLU A 75 -6.17 -12.65 9.24
N ASN A 76 -7.24 -13.41 9.47
CA ASN A 76 -8.60 -12.90 9.71
C ASN A 76 -9.22 -12.06 8.57
N ILE A 77 -8.74 -12.21 7.34
CA ILE A 77 -9.36 -11.57 6.18
C ILE A 77 -10.36 -12.50 5.49
N PRO A 78 -11.43 -11.97 4.87
CA PRO A 78 -12.43 -12.76 4.15
C PRO A 78 -11.84 -13.60 3.01
N ASP A 79 -12.51 -14.71 2.66
CA ASP A 79 -12.04 -15.62 1.59
C ASP A 79 -11.89 -14.92 0.23
N ARG A 80 -12.77 -13.96 -0.07
CA ARG A 80 -12.75 -13.18 -1.32
C ARG A 80 -11.95 -11.88 -1.22
N ALA A 81 -11.11 -11.77 -0.18
CA ALA A 81 -10.23 -10.63 0.02
C ALA A 81 -8.79 -10.95 -0.37
N TYR A 82 -8.08 -9.95 -0.88
CA TYR A 82 -6.67 -10.07 -1.27
C TYR A 82 -5.93 -8.73 -1.12
N PRO A 83 -4.64 -8.76 -0.72
CA PRO A 83 -3.86 -7.55 -0.55
C PRO A 83 -3.56 -6.90 -1.90
N VAL A 84 -3.62 -5.56 -1.95
CA VAL A 84 -3.34 -4.77 -3.15
C VAL A 84 -2.17 -3.80 -2.97
N ALA A 85 -1.85 -3.44 -1.71
CA ALA A 85 -0.71 -2.58 -1.43
C ALA A 85 -0.02 -2.99 -0.12
N LEU A 86 1.30 -2.84 -0.10
CA LEU A 86 2.09 -2.85 1.11
C LEU A 86 2.05 -1.45 1.71
N ALA A 87 1.68 -1.36 2.99
CA ALA A 87 1.79 -0.16 3.79
C ALA A 87 3.02 -0.22 4.69
N GLU A 88 3.37 0.89 5.30
CA GLU A 88 4.48 0.93 6.25
C GLU A 88 4.25 0.03 7.47
N GLY A 89 5.33 -0.36 8.13
CA GLY A 89 5.27 -1.19 9.33
C GLY A 89 4.92 -2.66 9.08
N GLY A 90 4.84 -3.14 7.84
CA GLY A 90 4.43 -4.51 7.50
C GLY A 90 2.91 -4.69 7.38
N ASN A 91 2.19 -3.60 7.30
CA ASN A 91 0.75 -3.57 7.15
C ASN A 91 0.30 -3.68 5.69
N TYR A 92 -0.98 -3.93 5.46
CA TYR A 92 -1.53 -4.11 4.13
C TYR A 92 -2.78 -3.26 3.90
N VAL A 93 -2.96 -2.86 2.65
CA VAL A 93 -4.26 -2.46 2.10
C VAL A 93 -4.79 -3.62 1.27
N PHE A 94 -6.04 -3.99 1.47
CA PHE A 94 -6.67 -5.10 0.75
C PHE A 94 -8.05 -4.76 0.21
N LEU A 95 -8.46 -5.48 -0.84
CA LEU A 95 -9.80 -5.45 -1.41
C LEU A 95 -10.62 -6.63 -0.92
N ASP A 96 -11.91 -6.42 -0.74
CA ASP A 96 -12.90 -7.47 -0.48
C ASP A 96 -13.97 -7.49 -1.56
N GLU A 97 -13.90 -8.47 -2.47
CA GLU A 97 -14.85 -8.59 -3.57
C GLU A 97 -16.24 -9.06 -3.10
N SER A 98 -16.37 -9.60 -1.90
CA SER A 98 -17.69 -9.87 -1.29
C SER A 98 -18.42 -8.58 -0.90
N LYS A 99 -17.69 -7.47 -0.83
CA LYS A 99 -18.18 -6.11 -0.55
C LYS A 99 -18.00 -5.17 -1.75
N ALA A 100 -18.18 -5.68 -2.95
CA ALA A 100 -18.09 -4.93 -4.21
C ALA A 100 -16.73 -4.22 -4.42
N GLY A 101 -15.63 -4.82 -3.96
CA GLY A 101 -14.29 -4.26 -4.09
C GLY A 101 -13.99 -3.12 -3.13
N ALA A 102 -14.68 -3.07 -1.99
CA ALA A 102 -14.37 -2.12 -0.93
C ALA A 102 -12.94 -2.33 -0.41
N VAL A 103 -12.30 -1.25 -0.01
CA VAL A 103 -10.89 -1.21 0.38
C VAL A 103 -10.77 -1.10 1.89
N PHE A 104 -9.88 -1.91 2.45
CA PHE A 104 -9.66 -2.02 3.89
C PHE A 104 -8.18 -1.89 4.22
N TYR A 105 -7.91 -1.41 5.43
CA TYR A 105 -6.60 -1.43 6.05
C TYR A 105 -6.51 -2.60 7.05
N TRP A 106 -5.40 -3.30 7.02
CA TRP A 106 -5.05 -4.41 7.90
C TRP A 106 -3.72 -4.13 8.60
N ASP A 107 -3.76 -4.22 9.93
CA ASP A 107 -2.62 -4.02 10.80
C ASP A 107 -2.13 -5.37 11.33
N HIS A 108 -0.85 -5.68 11.15
CA HIS A 108 -0.25 -6.95 11.58
C HIS A 108 -0.19 -7.08 13.12
N ASP A 109 -0.13 -5.97 13.85
CA ASP A 109 -0.16 -5.96 15.31
C ASP A 109 -1.58 -6.14 15.86
N GLU A 110 -2.60 -5.74 15.09
CA GLU A 110 -4.02 -5.85 15.45
C GLU A 110 -4.85 -6.48 14.32
N PRO A 111 -4.60 -7.74 13.91
CA PRO A 111 -5.17 -8.34 12.71
C PRO A 111 -6.69 -8.51 12.73
N THR A 112 -7.34 -8.33 13.86
CA THR A 112 -8.81 -8.33 14.01
C THR A 112 -9.42 -6.93 13.87
N ASN A 113 -8.62 -5.87 13.94
CA ASN A 113 -9.05 -4.47 13.81
C ASN A 113 -8.99 -4.02 12.35
N ILE A 114 -9.86 -4.60 11.51
CA ILE A 114 -9.96 -4.28 10.09
C ILE A 114 -10.80 -3.02 9.92
N ARG A 115 -10.29 -2.04 9.17
CA ARG A 115 -10.94 -0.75 8.94
C ARG A 115 -11.19 -0.52 7.46
N GLN A 116 -12.43 -0.22 7.10
CA GLN A 116 -12.74 0.22 5.74
C GLN A 116 -12.23 1.65 5.53
N ILE A 117 -11.47 1.85 4.44
CA ILE A 117 -10.87 3.14 4.09
C ILE A 117 -11.45 3.75 2.81
N ALA A 118 -12.00 2.94 1.93
CA ALA A 118 -12.67 3.41 0.71
C ALA A 118 -13.77 2.43 0.27
N THR A 119 -14.70 2.89 -0.54
CA THR A 119 -15.78 2.06 -1.09
C THR A 119 -15.37 1.28 -2.32
N ASN A 120 -14.30 1.69 -2.99
CA ASN A 120 -13.68 1.01 -4.14
C ASN A 120 -12.23 1.45 -4.32
N PHE A 121 -11.51 0.76 -5.20
CA PHE A 121 -10.10 1.03 -5.44
C PHE A 121 -9.84 2.41 -6.09
N GLY A 122 -10.73 2.91 -6.92
CA GLY A 122 -10.61 4.25 -7.51
C GLY A 122 -10.68 5.35 -6.45
N GLU A 123 -11.62 5.26 -5.52
CA GLU A 123 -11.71 6.16 -4.38
C GLU A 123 -10.44 6.09 -3.50
N PHE A 124 -9.93 4.90 -3.24
CA PHE A 124 -8.68 4.73 -2.50
C PHE A 124 -7.49 5.46 -3.17
N LEU A 125 -7.36 5.35 -4.49
CA LEU A 125 -6.31 6.07 -5.22
C LEU A 125 -6.46 7.60 -5.10
N ASP A 126 -7.69 8.10 -5.03
CA ASP A 126 -7.98 9.54 -4.87
C ASP A 126 -7.73 10.04 -3.44
N LEU A 127 -7.67 9.16 -2.44
CA LEU A 127 -7.30 9.47 -1.05
C LEU A 127 -5.78 9.61 -0.83
N LEU A 128 -4.96 9.12 -1.77
CA LEU A 128 -3.51 9.18 -1.64
C LEU A 128 -3.00 10.59 -1.89
N GLU A 129 -2.27 11.13 -0.92
CA GLU A 129 -1.76 12.49 -0.93
C GLU A 129 -0.23 12.51 -0.84
N THR A 130 0.36 13.56 -1.41
CA THR A 130 1.78 13.89 -1.18
C THR A 130 1.89 14.66 0.12
N VAL A 131 2.72 14.19 1.05
CA VAL A 131 3.07 14.99 2.22
C VAL A 131 4.11 16.01 1.80
N ASP A 132 3.74 17.27 1.80
CA ASP A 132 4.67 18.38 1.66
C ASP A 132 5.31 18.64 3.03
N LEU A 133 6.45 17.99 3.28
CA LEU A 133 7.25 18.22 4.48
C LEU A 133 7.89 19.60 4.37
N LYS A 134 7.22 20.61 4.88
CA LYS A 134 7.80 21.96 4.97
C LYS A 134 8.94 21.94 5.98
N LYS A 135 9.99 22.70 5.69
CA LYS A 135 11.17 22.81 6.56
C LYS A 135 10.81 23.25 7.98
N ASP A 136 9.68 23.94 8.12
CA ASP A 136 9.15 24.42 9.41
C ASP A 136 8.54 23.31 10.28
N ASP A 137 8.12 22.17 9.69
CA ASP A 137 7.57 21.05 10.45
C ASP A 137 8.61 20.39 11.37
N PHE A 138 9.89 20.65 11.12
CA PHE A 138 11.03 20.19 11.93
C PHE A 138 11.67 21.30 12.77
N ALA A 139 11.17 22.52 12.73
CA ALA A 139 11.77 23.68 13.40
C ALA A 139 11.85 23.50 14.93
N ASP A 140 10.92 22.74 15.52
CA ASP A 140 10.86 22.45 16.95
C ASP A 140 11.70 21.23 17.37
N TYR A 141 12.22 20.46 16.41
CA TYR A 141 13.08 19.31 16.68
C TYR A 141 14.54 19.76 16.84
N LYS A 142 14.92 20.10 18.06
CA LYS A 142 16.33 20.32 18.43
C LYS A 142 17.01 18.98 18.67
N VAL A 143 17.88 18.57 17.79
CA VAL A 143 18.78 17.44 18.03
C VAL A 143 19.72 17.84 19.17
N LYS A 144 19.42 17.36 20.38
CA LYS A 144 20.20 17.70 21.60
C LYS A 144 21.53 16.97 21.68
N ARG A 145 21.64 15.81 21.04
CA ARG A 145 22.87 14.98 21.03
C ARG A 145 22.80 13.95 19.90
N VAL A 146 23.86 13.88 19.13
CA VAL A 146 24.10 12.79 18.17
C VAL A 146 25.26 11.97 18.72
N TRP A 147 25.02 10.69 18.96
CA TRP A 147 26.10 9.74 19.22
C TRP A 147 26.48 9.09 17.89
N VAL A 148 27.73 9.17 17.52
CA VAL A 148 28.29 8.49 16.34
C VAL A 148 29.36 7.56 16.83
N ASP A 149 29.34 6.31 16.38
CA ASP A 149 30.36 5.32 16.71
C ASP A 149 31.75 5.83 16.28
N PRO A 150 32.73 5.93 17.21
CA PRO A 150 34.07 6.39 16.90
C PRO A 150 34.78 5.55 15.84
N GLU A 151 34.51 4.23 15.77
CA GLU A 151 35.08 3.36 14.75
C GLU A 151 34.51 3.65 13.35
N PHE A 152 33.22 4.04 13.28
CA PHE A 152 32.62 4.48 12.02
C PHE A 152 33.29 5.79 11.51
N LEU A 153 33.55 6.76 12.40
CA LEU A 153 34.20 8.01 12.02
C LEU A 153 35.63 7.78 11.48
N LYS A 154 36.38 6.83 12.04
CA LYS A 154 37.73 6.48 11.54
C LYS A 154 37.69 5.89 10.12
N LYS A 155 36.60 5.22 9.72
CA LYS A 155 36.43 4.67 8.36
C LYS A 155 36.11 5.74 7.32
N LEU A 156 35.51 6.86 7.70
CA LEU A 156 35.17 7.97 6.80
C LEU A 156 36.37 8.89 6.50
N GLN A 157 37.48 8.80 7.27
CA GLN A 157 38.68 9.63 7.12
C GLN A 157 39.80 8.97 6.27
N LYS A 158 39.50 7.81 5.68
CA LYS A 158 40.37 7.13 4.71
C LYS A 158 39.81 7.27 3.30
#